data_ce7ed6cbbd9a2709fc0549b139df3c4b
#
_entry.id   ce7ed6cbbd9a2709fc0549b139df3c4b
#
_cell.length_a   1.000
_cell.length_b   1.000
_cell.length_c   1.000
_cell.angle_alpha   90.00
_cell.angle_beta   90.00
_cell.angle_gamma   90.00
#
_symmetry.space_group_name_H-M   'P 1'
#
loop_
_entity.id
_entity.type
_entity.pdbx_description
1 polymer ?
#
loop_
_entity_poly.entity_id
_entity_poly.type
_entity_poly.pdbx_seq_one_letter_code
_entity_poly.pdbx_strand_id
1 'polypeptide(L)'
;MEEIIQFDKQLLLMLNGSDSSYLDQVVLILTNGLTWIPLYVSLLFLVVKNNHNWRTILLIVAGAGLCVLMAGTLDDEIVKPLVARWRPTHDPQIGSLVDVVNDYRGGRYGFFSAHASNTFSIALFFSLLVRYRWLTVGLVSYSLVNCWTRLYLGVHYPGDILVGLFWGTVTAISVYSLFRFVNGRWVGNHRYTSQGFTSSGYEYRTTFVPLLVLILTVVYALLRPLLG
;
A
#
# COMPACT_ATOMS: atom_id res chain seq x y z
N MET A 1 -0.04 24.30 16.74
CA MET A 1 0.60 22.97 16.56
C MET A 1 0.04 21.94 17.56
N GLU A 2 -0.08 22.28 18.83
CA GLU A 2 -0.67 21.39 19.85
C GLU A 2 -2.10 20.95 19.51
N GLU A 3 -2.95 21.85 19.04
CA GLU A 3 -4.33 21.53 18.65
C GLU A 3 -4.42 20.45 17.56
N ILE A 4 -3.52 20.51 16.57
CA ILE A 4 -3.47 19.50 15.48
C ILE A 4 -3.04 18.13 16.06
N ILE A 5 -2.08 18.12 16.98
CA ILE A 5 -1.63 16.89 17.64
C ILE A 5 -2.74 16.29 18.49
N GLN A 6 -3.47 17.11 19.24
CA GLN A 6 -4.59 16.65 20.06
C GLN A 6 -5.75 16.13 19.19
N PHE A 7 -6.06 16.82 18.09
CA PHE A 7 -7.05 16.33 17.13
C PHE A 7 -6.66 14.98 16.52
N ASP A 8 -5.39 14.81 16.14
CA ASP A 8 -4.86 13.57 15.58
C ASP A 8 -4.97 12.40 16.59
N LYS A 9 -4.71 12.66 17.89
CA LYS A 9 -4.89 11.69 18.97
C LYS A 9 -6.36 11.32 19.18
N GLN A 10 -7.25 12.30 19.22
CA GLN A 10 -8.69 12.07 19.39
C GLN A 10 -9.27 11.27 18.21
N LEU A 11 -8.90 11.64 16.98
CA LEU A 11 -9.36 10.93 15.79
C LEU A 11 -8.87 9.48 15.76
N LEU A 12 -7.64 9.23 16.20
CA LEU A 12 -7.16 7.86 16.35
C LEU A 12 -8.03 7.08 17.33
N LEU A 13 -8.27 7.58 18.54
CA LEU A 13 -9.03 6.86 19.56
C LEU A 13 -10.46 6.54 19.12
N MET A 14 -11.04 7.33 18.20
CA MET A 14 -12.33 7.04 17.57
C MET A 14 -12.28 5.91 16.53
N LEU A 15 -11.10 5.65 15.94
CA LEU A 15 -10.91 4.69 14.83
C LEU A 15 -10.20 3.40 15.27
N ASN A 16 -9.73 3.38 16.51
CA ASN A 16 -8.94 2.30 17.07
C ASN A 16 -9.81 1.22 17.71
N GLY A 17 -9.52 -0.03 17.37
CA GLY A 17 -10.11 -1.21 17.98
C GLY A 17 -11.61 -1.40 17.73
N SER A 18 -12.14 -2.45 18.30
CA SER A 18 -13.60 -2.71 18.45
C SER A 18 -13.80 -3.87 19.42
N ASP A 19 -15.04 -4.04 19.94
CA ASP A 19 -15.39 -5.17 20.81
C ASP A 19 -15.56 -6.49 20.05
N SER A 20 -15.17 -6.54 18.77
CA SER A 20 -15.36 -7.69 17.88
C SER A 20 -14.07 -8.49 17.67
N SER A 21 -13.92 -9.61 18.35
CA SER A 21 -12.80 -10.55 18.15
C SER A 21 -12.73 -11.11 16.72
N TYR A 22 -13.86 -11.18 16.02
CA TYR A 22 -13.90 -11.51 14.59
C TYR A 22 -13.21 -10.43 13.75
N LEU A 23 -13.54 -9.16 13.98
CA LEU A 23 -12.95 -8.04 13.25
C LEU A 23 -11.44 -7.91 13.52
N ASP A 24 -11.03 -8.15 14.76
CA ASP A 24 -9.62 -8.19 15.16
C ASP A 24 -8.81 -9.19 14.31
N GLN A 25 -9.33 -10.41 14.16
CA GLN A 25 -8.68 -11.43 13.35
C GLN A 25 -8.63 -11.03 11.85
N VAL A 26 -9.73 -10.49 11.32
CA VAL A 26 -9.77 -9.98 9.93
C VAL A 26 -8.70 -8.92 9.72
N VAL A 27 -8.59 -7.96 10.63
CA VAL A 27 -7.61 -6.87 10.55
C VAL A 27 -6.18 -7.38 10.65
N LEU A 28 -5.90 -8.35 11.54
CA LEU A 28 -4.59 -9.00 11.65
C LEU A 28 -4.19 -9.74 10.36
N ILE A 29 -5.14 -10.38 9.69
CA ILE A 29 -4.90 -11.03 8.40
C ILE A 29 -4.61 -9.97 7.32
N LEU A 30 -5.42 -8.91 7.23
CA LEU A 30 -5.29 -7.87 6.21
C LEU A 30 -4.03 -7.01 6.39
N THR A 31 -3.57 -6.80 7.63
CA THR A 31 -2.34 -6.03 7.89
C THR A 31 -1.07 -6.82 7.61
N ASN A 32 -1.16 -8.17 7.51
CA ASN A 32 0.00 -9.02 7.27
C ASN A 32 0.44 -8.93 5.80
N GLY A 33 1.69 -8.52 5.56
CA GLY A 33 2.25 -8.41 4.21
C GLY A 33 2.22 -9.71 3.42
N LEU A 34 2.34 -10.89 4.08
CA LEU A 34 2.30 -12.19 3.43
C LEU A 34 0.93 -12.48 2.79
N THR A 35 -0.15 -11.94 3.34
CA THR A 35 -1.51 -12.06 2.79
C THR A 35 -1.61 -11.49 1.37
N TRP A 36 -0.75 -10.53 1.03
CA TRP A 36 -0.78 -9.83 -0.25
C TRP A 36 0.22 -10.38 -1.29
N ILE A 37 0.99 -11.43 -0.95
CA ILE A 37 1.89 -12.09 -1.91
C ILE A 37 1.15 -12.52 -3.20
N PRO A 38 -0.05 -13.14 -3.15
CA PRO A 38 -0.79 -13.48 -4.37
C PRO A 38 -1.08 -12.28 -5.26
N LEU A 39 -1.39 -11.11 -4.68
CA LEU A 39 -1.59 -9.87 -5.44
C LEU A 39 -0.29 -9.46 -6.17
N TYR A 40 0.85 -9.46 -5.50
CA TYR A 40 2.13 -9.09 -6.11
C TYR A 40 2.55 -10.07 -7.21
N VAL A 41 2.33 -11.37 -7.01
CA VAL A 41 2.55 -12.40 -8.04
C VAL A 41 1.63 -12.16 -9.24
N SER A 42 0.37 -11.81 -9.03
CA SER A 42 -0.57 -11.52 -10.12
C SER A 42 -0.22 -10.24 -10.89
N LEU A 43 0.34 -9.23 -10.23
CA LEU A 43 0.87 -8.03 -10.88
C LEU A 43 2.12 -8.36 -11.71
N LEU A 44 3.00 -9.22 -11.21
CA LEU A 44 4.14 -9.72 -11.98
C LEU A 44 3.67 -10.51 -13.22
N PHE A 45 2.69 -11.41 -13.06
CA PHE A 45 2.06 -12.11 -14.18
C PHE A 45 1.51 -11.13 -15.22
N LEU A 46 0.78 -10.09 -14.80
CA LEU A 46 0.26 -9.06 -15.67
C LEU A 46 1.37 -8.38 -16.49
N VAL A 47 2.49 -8.06 -15.84
CA VAL A 47 3.66 -7.44 -16.50
C VAL A 47 4.26 -8.38 -17.52
N VAL A 48 4.57 -9.63 -17.14
CA VAL A 48 5.23 -10.62 -18.02
C VAL A 48 4.33 -10.95 -19.22
N LYS A 49 3.03 -11.09 -19.01
CA LYS A 49 2.07 -11.45 -20.06
C LYS A 49 1.91 -10.36 -21.13
N ASN A 50 2.04 -9.09 -20.75
CA ASN A 50 1.78 -7.95 -21.64
C ASN A 50 3.04 -7.26 -22.18
N ASN A 51 4.24 -7.71 -21.82
CA ASN A 51 5.48 -7.12 -22.30
C ASN A 51 6.37 -8.20 -22.94
N HIS A 52 6.65 -8.05 -24.22
CA HIS A 52 7.52 -9.00 -24.96
C HIS A 52 9.02 -8.71 -24.77
N ASN A 53 9.36 -7.48 -24.37
CA ASN A 53 10.75 -7.06 -24.16
C ASN A 53 11.16 -7.29 -22.71
N TRP A 54 12.09 -8.22 -22.48
CA TRP A 54 12.61 -8.54 -21.16
C TRP A 54 13.22 -7.34 -20.41
N ARG A 55 13.80 -6.36 -21.14
CA ARG A 55 14.33 -5.13 -20.54
C ARG A 55 13.23 -4.28 -19.94
N THR A 56 12.09 -4.15 -20.62
CA THR A 56 10.90 -3.48 -20.09
C THR A 56 10.39 -4.18 -18.84
N ILE A 57 10.31 -5.51 -18.84
CA ILE A 57 9.91 -6.30 -17.67
C ILE A 57 10.84 -6.03 -16.49
N LEU A 58 12.15 -6.09 -16.69
CA LEU A 58 13.14 -5.80 -15.65
C LEU A 58 13.03 -4.37 -15.12
N LEU A 59 12.83 -3.38 -16.02
CA LEU A 59 12.64 -1.99 -15.60
C LEU A 59 11.38 -1.79 -14.75
N ILE A 60 10.28 -2.48 -15.07
CA ILE A 60 9.05 -2.42 -14.29
C ILE A 60 9.26 -3.06 -12.91
N VAL A 61 9.88 -4.25 -12.86
CA VAL A 61 10.18 -4.95 -11.60
C VAL A 61 11.14 -4.13 -10.74
N ALA A 62 12.19 -3.57 -11.33
CA ALA A 62 13.13 -2.69 -10.64
C ALA A 62 12.42 -1.41 -10.14
N GLY A 63 11.51 -0.84 -10.94
CA GLY A 63 10.69 0.31 -10.54
C GLY A 63 9.79 -0.03 -9.34
N ALA A 64 9.10 -1.18 -9.36
CA ALA A 64 8.31 -1.63 -8.22
C ALA A 64 9.17 -1.83 -6.96
N GLY A 65 10.35 -2.45 -7.09
CA GLY A 65 11.32 -2.57 -6.00
C GLY A 65 11.81 -1.22 -5.49
N LEU A 66 12.07 -0.26 -6.40
CA LEU A 66 12.48 1.10 -6.04
C LEU A 66 11.36 1.86 -5.30
N CYS A 67 10.09 1.65 -5.66
CA CYS A 67 8.96 2.19 -4.92
C CYS A 67 9.00 1.74 -3.45
N VAL A 68 9.16 0.44 -3.19
CA VAL A 68 9.23 -0.11 -1.83
C VAL A 68 10.47 0.42 -1.08
N LEU A 69 11.61 0.46 -1.74
CA LEU A 69 12.85 0.95 -1.15
C LEU A 69 12.73 2.42 -0.71
N MET A 70 12.24 3.29 -1.60
CA MET A 70 12.11 4.72 -1.31
C MET A 70 10.96 5.05 -0.36
N ALA A 71 9.88 4.26 -0.41
CA ALA A 71 8.71 4.53 0.41
C ALA A 71 8.83 3.97 1.84
N GLY A 72 9.43 2.79 2.00
CA GLY A 72 9.48 2.09 3.28
C GLY A 72 10.85 2.17 3.95
N THR A 73 11.92 1.77 3.27
CA THR A 73 13.25 1.67 3.89
C THR A 73 13.77 3.04 4.32
N LEU A 74 13.58 4.09 3.50
CA LEU A 74 13.96 5.46 3.90
C LEU A 74 13.18 5.94 5.13
N ASP A 75 11.90 5.57 5.25
CA ASP A 75 11.10 5.89 6.41
C ASP A 75 11.62 5.19 7.67
N ASP A 76 11.79 3.87 7.60
CA ASP A 76 12.18 3.07 8.76
C ASP A 76 13.59 3.42 9.27
N GLU A 77 14.56 3.60 8.36
CA GLU A 77 15.97 3.78 8.72
C GLU A 77 16.37 5.24 9.00
N ILE A 78 15.66 6.21 8.40
CA ILE A 78 16.05 7.62 8.48
C ILE A 78 14.97 8.47 9.16
N VAL A 79 13.74 8.46 8.63
CA VAL A 79 12.72 9.43 9.06
C VAL A 79 12.23 9.12 10.48
N LYS A 80 11.93 7.87 10.80
CA LYS A 80 11.44 7.47 12.12
C LYS A 80 12.43 7.79 13.25
N PRO A 81 13.74 7.49 13.13
CA PRO A 81 14.71 7.87 14.16
C PRO A 81 14.86 9.38 14.30
N LEU A 82 14.81 10.15 13.20
CA LEU A 82 14.98 11.60 13.21
C LEU A 82 13.77 12.34 13.82
N VAL A 83 12.56 11.94 13.44
CA VAL A 83 11.32 12.58 13.94
C VAL A 83 10.98 12.10 15.34
N ALA A 84 11.30 10.85 15.68
CA ALA A 84 11.10 10.22 16.97
C ALA A 84 9.67 10.37 17.54
N ARG A 85 8.66 10.45 16.67
CA ARG A 85 7.25 10.50 17.07
C ARG A 85 6.82 9.14 17.60
N TRP A 86 6.36 9.08 18.83
CA TRP A 86 5.83 7.85 19.42
C TRP A 86 4.65 7.30 18.61
N ARG A 87 4.57 5.98 18.53
CA ARG A 87 3.33 5.32 18.09
C ARG A 87 2.26 5.48 19.17
N PRO A 88 0.95 5.48 18.79
CA PRO A 88 -0.14 5.59 19.76
C PRO A 88 -0.02 4.58 20.91
N THR A 89 0.28 3.30 20.59
CA THR A 89 0.48 2.21 21.58
C THR A 89 1.66 2.43 22.54
N HIS A 90 2.57 3.39 22.26
CA HIS A 90 3.73 3.73 23.09
C HIS A 90 3.70 5.19 23.57
N ASP A 91 2.69 5.96 23.19
CA ASP A 91 2.56 7.37 23.58
C ASP A 91 2.28 7.47 25.09
N PRO A 92 3.11 8.22 25.86
CA PRO A 92 2.94 8.34 27.32
C PRO A 92 1.58 8.94 27.72
N GLN A 93 0.90 9.71 26.86
CA GLN A 93 -0.34 10.37 27.17
C GLN A 93 -1.57 9.52 26.88
N ILE A 94 -1.57 8.77 25.77
CA ILE A 94 -2.75 8.03 25.32
C ILE A 94 -2.56 6.52 25.22
N GLY A 95 -1.33 6.02 25.39
CA GLY A 95 -1.02 4.61 25.18
C GLY A 95 -1.83 3.64 26.04
N SER A 96 -2.27 4.08 27.24
CA SER A 96 -3.16 3.29 28.11
C SER A 96 -4.64 3.32 27.65
N LEU A 97 -5.01 4.21 26.74
CA LEU A 97 -6.35 4.34 26.18
C LEU A 97 -6.49 3.63 24.82
N VAL A 98 -5.36 3.24 24.23
CA VAL A 98 -5.33 2.54 22.92
C VAL A 98 -5.69 1.08 23.12
N ASP A 99 -6.70 0.61 22.39
CA ASP A 99 -7.01 -0.82 22.30
C ASP A 99 -5.93 -1.56 21.50
N VAL A 100 -5.31 -2.55 22.14
CA VAL A 100 -4.18 -3.30 21.60
C VAL A 100 -4.62 -4.72 21.24
N VAL A 101 -4.83 -4.98 19.97
CA VAL A 101 -5.27 -6.27 19.46
C VAL A 101 -4.12 -7.29 19.51
N ASN A 102 -4.27 -8.39 20.24
CA ASN A 102 -3.29 -9.48 20.36
C ASN A 102 -1.84 -9.01 20.59
N ASP A 103 -1.65 -8.04 21.49
CA ASP A 103 -0.33 -7.44 21.78
C ASP A 103 0.40 -6.85 20.55
N TYR A 104 -0.32 -6.57 19.46
CA TYR A 104 0.26 -5.97 18.26
C TYR A 104 0.55 -4.48 18.48
N ARG A 105 1.79 -4.13 18.82
CA ARG A 105 2.19 -2.75 19.15
C ARG A 105 3.05 -2.08 18.09
N GLY A 106 3.73 -2.85 17.25
CA GLY A 106 4.73 -2.34 16.31
C GLY A 106 6.01 -1.83 17.02
N GLY A 107 6.85 -1.12 16.29
CA GLY A 107 8.05 -0.49 16.85
C GLY A 107 7.74 0.80 17.61
N ARG A 108 8.77 1.39 18.28
CA ARG A 108 8.64 2.56 19.16
C ARG A 108 8.11 3.81 18.44
N TYR A 109 8.65 4.13 17.25
CA TYR A 109 8.33 5.35 16.50
C TYR A 109 7.46 5.05 15.28
N GLY A 110 6.58 5.98 14.93
CA GLY A 110 5.51 5.79 13.95
C GLY A 110 5.50 6.74 12.76
N PHE A 111 6.21 7.86 12.79
CA PHE A 111 6.13 8.86 11.73
C PHE A 111 7.17 8.59 10.63
N PHE A 112 6.67 8.48 9.41
CA PHE A 112 5.31 8.32 8.90
C PHE A 112 4.95 6.82 8.78
N SER A 113 3.82 6.48 8.16
CA SER A 113 3.42 5.09 7.99
C SER A 113 4.06 4.45 6.74
N ALA A 114 5.05 3.57 6.95
CA ALA A 114 5.66 2.78 5.87
C ALA A 114 4.65 1.89 5.12
N HIS A 115 3.63 1.34 5.83
CA HIS A 115 2.55 0.58 5.20
C HIS A 115 1.75 1.44 4.21
N ALA A 116 1.32 2.64 4.63
CA ALA A 116 0.61 3.57 3.76
C ALA A 116 1.47 3.96 2.54
N SER A 117 2.71 4.34 2.77
CA SER A 117 3.64 4.77 1.74
C SER A 117 3.95 3.65 0.74
N ASN A 118 4.29 2.44 1.20
CA ASN A 118 4.61 1.29 0.35
C ASN A 118 3.41 0.84 -0.48
N THR A 119 2.27 0.59 0.15
CA THR A 119 1.09 0.08 -0.56
C THR A 119 0.57 1.09 -1.57
N PHE A 120 0.59 2.38 -1.22
CA PHE A 120 0.11 3.44 -2.11
C PHE A 120 1.07 3.72 -3.26
N SER A 121 2.39 3.68 -3.03
CA SER A 121 3.37 3.85 -4.11
C SER A 121 3.25 2.74 -5.15
N ILE A 122 3.11 1.48 -4.74
CA ILE A 122 2.87 0.35 -5.64
C ILE A 122 1.53 0.52 -6.37
N ALA A 123 0.45 0.86 -5.65
CA ALA A 123 -0.87 1.06 -6.25
C ALA A 123 -0.84 2.13 -7.35
N LEU A 124 -0.23 3.28 -7.10
CA LEU A 124 -0.13 4.36 -8.08
C LEU A 124 0.84 4.04 -9.21
N PHE A 125 1.99 3.42 -8.93
CA PHE A 125 2.94 3.01 -9.97
C PHE A 125 2.28 2.09 -11.01
N PHE A 126 1.58 1.04 -10.56
CA PHE A 126 0.86 0.14 -11.47
C PHE A 126 -0.36 0.81 -12.12
N SER A 127 -1.03 1.73 -11.44
CA SER A 127 -2.12 2.51 -12.02
C SER A 127 -1.65 3.38 -13.20
N LEU A 128 -0.52 4.06 -13.04
CA LEU A 128 0.10 4.88 -14.08
C LEU A 128 0.65 4.02 -15.22
N LEU A 129 1.14 2.82 -14.91
CA LEU A 129 1.70 1.87 -15.87
C LEU A 129 0.60 1.26 -16.74
N VAL A 130 -0.46 0.71 -16.13
CA VAL A 130 -1.50 -0.08 -16.80
C VAL A 130 -2.61 0.78 -17.39
N ARG A 131 -2.94 1.91 -16.75
CA ARG A 131 -3.97 2.87 -17.18
C ARG A 131 -5.34 2.23 -17.38
N TYR A 132 -5.76 1.38 -16.45
CA TYR A 132 -7.07 0.78 -16.41
C TYR A 132 -7.80 1.16 -15.12
N ARG A 133 -8.91 1.90 -15.26
CA ARG A 133 -9.62 2.53 -14.13
C ARG A 133 -9.99 1.53 -13.01
N TRP A 134 -10.48 0.34 -13.37
CA TRP A 134 -10.91 -0.64 -12.37
C TRP A 134 -9.73 -1.23 -11.59
N LEU A 135 -8.60 -1.47 -12.26
CA LEU A 135 -7.37 -1.86 -11.57
C LEU A 135 -6.88 -0.75 -10.64
N THR A 136 -6.94 0.51 -11.08
CA THR A 136 -6.62 1.67 -10.23
C THR A 136 -7.50 1.71 -8.98
N VAL A 137 -8.83 1.60 -9.15
CA VAL A 137 -9.77 1.57 -8.02
C VAL A 137 -9.45 0.41 -7.08
N GLY A 138 -9.23 -0.80 -7.61
CA GLY A 138 -8.88 -1.97 -6.80
C GLY A 138 -7.58 -1.78 -6.00
N LEU A 139 -6.51 -1.32 -6.65
CA LEU A 139 -5.21 -1.11 -6.00
C LEU A 139 -5.22 0.04 -4.98
N VAL A 140 -5.94 1.12 -5.27
CA VAL A 140 -6.11 2.21 -4.30
C VAL A 140 -6.94 1.73 -3.11
N SER A 141 -8.03 1.01 -3.32
CA SER A 141 -8.83 0.40 -2.24
C SER A 141 -7.99 -0.55 -1.38
N TYR A 142 -7.17 -1.39 -1.99
CA TYR A 142 -6.20 -2.24 -1.29
C TYR A 142 -5.29 -1.41 -0.35
N SER A 143 -4.72 -0.31 -0.85
CA SER A 143 -3.87 0.55 -0.03
C SER A 143 -4.65 1.23 1.11
N LEU A 144 -5.86 1.72 0.85
CA LEU A 144 -6.71 2.35 1.86
C LEU A 144 -7.15 1.35 2.94
N VAL A 145 -7.45 0.10 2.58
CA VAL A 145 -7.71 -0.97 3.55
C VAL A 145 -6.49 -1.20 4.43
N ASN A 146 -5.28 -1.27 3.87
CA ASN A 146 -4.05 -1.36 4.66
C ASN A 146 -3.86 -0.14 5.58
N CYS A 147 -4.14 1.07 5.12
CA CYS A 147 -4.10 2.28 5.97
C CYS A 147 -5.08 2.18 7.14
N TRP A 148 -6.32 1.74 6.87
CA TRP A 148 -7.33 1.55 7.92
C TRP A 148 -6.89 0.53 8.97
N THR A 149 -6.28 -0.60 8.57
CA THR A 149 -5.78 -1.59 9.54
C THR A 149 -4.76 -0.99 10.51
N ARG A 150 -3.96 0.02 10.07
CA ARG A 150 -2.96 0.66 10.94
C ARG A 150 -3.60 1.57 12.00
N LEU A 151 -4.70 2.23 11.66
CA LEU A 151 -5.50 3.03 12.60
C LEU A 151 -6.23 2.11 13.57
N TYR A 152 -6.89 1.08 13.05
CA TYR A 152 -7.60 0.09 13.86
C TYR A 152 -6.69 -0.56 14.92
N LEU A 153 -5.47 -0.94 14.55
CA LEU A 153 -4.48 -1.55 15.46
C LEU A 153 -3.77 -0.53 16.36
N GLY A 154 -4.10 0.75 16.29
CA GLY A 154 -3.52 1.78 17.14
C GLY A 154 -2.02 1.99 16.95
N VAL A 155 -1.44 1.63 15.79
CA VAL A 155 0.00 1.71 15.56
C VAL A 155 0.46 2.93 14.77
N HIS A 156 -0.48 3.70 14.20
CA HIS A 156 -0.20 4.97 13.52
C HIS A 156 -1.32 5.98 13.77
N TYR A 157 -0.96 7.24 13.84
CA TYR A 157 -1.92 8.33 13.82
C TYR A 157 -2.45 8.58 12.40
N PRO A 158 -3.66 9.18 12.25
CA PRO A 158 -4.16 9.64 10.95
C PRO A 158 -3.17 10.53 10.19
N GLY A 159 -2.48 11.43 10.87
CA GLY A 159 -1.43 12.27 10.30
C GLY A 159 -0.26 11.46 9.71
N ASP A 160 0.15 10.36 10.36
CA ASP A 160 1.21 9.48 9.86
C ASP A 160 0.78 8.80 8.54
N ILE A 161 -0.50 8.42 8.44
CA ILE A 161 -1.08 7.84 7.24
C ILE A 161 -1.12 8.85 6.10
N LEU A 162 -1.60 10.08 6.35
CA LEU A 162 -1.69 11.13 5.32
C LEU A 162 -0.32 11.47 4.75
N VAL A 163 0.70 11.63 5.61
CA VAL A 163 2.07 11.88 5.15
C VAL A 163 2.63 10.67 4.41
N GLY A 164 2.34 9.44 4.86
CA GLY A 164 2.71 8.22 4.15
C GLY A 164 2.09 8.14 2.74
N LEU A 165 0.81 8.46 2.59
CA LEU A 165 0.12 8.51 1.28
C LEU A 165 0.73 9.60 0.37
N PHE A 166 1.01 10.78 0.93
CA PHE A 166 1.68 11.86 0.19
C PHE A 166 3.07 11.41 -0.30
N TRP A 167 3.90 10.84 0.59
CA TRP A 167 5.23 10.35 0.22
C TRP A 167 5.16 9.20 -0.79
N GLY A 168 4.21 8.27 -0.63
CA GLY A 168 3.94 7.21 -1.60
C GLY A 168 3.56 7.76 -2.98
N THR A 169 2.80 8.85 -3.03
CA THR A 169 2.45 9.55 -4.28
C THR A 169 3.69 10.12 -4.96
N VAL A 170 4.52 10.86 -4.21
CA VAL A 170 5.76 11.46 -4.73
C VAL A 170 6.69 10.37 -5.26
N THR A 171 6.86 9.29 -4.49
CA THR A 171 7.68 8.14 -4.89
C THR A 171 7.16 7.49 -6.18
N ALA A 172 5.86 7.19 -6.27
CA ALA A 172 5.27 6.55 -7.45
C ALA A 172 5.44 7.41 -8.72
N ILE A 173 5.18 8.72 -8.63
CA ILE A 173 5.31 9.64 -9.76
C ILE A 173 6.77 9.74 -10.20
N SER A 174 7.71 9.86 -9.26
CA SER A 174 9.15 9.95 -9.53
C SER A 174 9.67 8.69 -10.20
N VAL A 175 9.35 7.53 -9.64
CA VAL A 175 9.79 6.23 -10.18
C VAL A 175 9.14 5.95 -11.54
N TYR A 176 7.85 6.25 -11.71
CA TYR A 176 7.18 6.10 -13.01
C TYR A 176 7.78 7.03 -14.07
N SER A 177 8.11 8.27 -13.70
CA SER A 177 8.74 9.23 -14.61
C SER A 177 10.13 8.75 -15.03
N LEU A 178 10.93 8.22 -14.08
CA LEU A 178 12.22 7.60 -14.37
C LEU A 178 12.07 6.39 -15.29
N PHE A 179 11.12 5.49 -14.98
CA PHE A 179 10.81 4.36 -15.84
C PHE A 179 10.47 4.82 -17.27
N ARG A 180 9.59 5.80 -17.43
CA ARG A 180 9.22 6.36 -18.74
C ARG A 180 10.41 6.93 -19.50
N PHE A 181 11.28 7.65 -18.82
CA PHE A 181 12.48 8.24 -19.39
C PHE A 181 13.45 7.15 -19.90
N VAL A 182 13.75 6.15 -19.09
CA VAL A 182 14.66 5.06 -19.44
C VAL A 182 14.06 4.16 -20.51
N ASN A 183 12.82 3.73 -20.35
CA ASN A 183 12.13 2.85 -21.30
C ASN A 183 11.95 3.53 -22.66
N GLY A 184 11.61 4.83 -22.68
CA GLY A 184 11.46 5.60 -23.90
C GLY A 184 12.75 5.71 -24.73
N ARG A 185 13.91 5.73 -24.07
CA ARG A 185 15.21 5.69 -24.75
C ARG A 185 15.58 4.33 -25.34
N TRP A 186 15.11 3.24 -24.72
CA TRP A 186 15.53 1.87 -25.06
C TRP A 186 14.54 1.11 -25.94
N VAL A 187 13.23 1.41 -25.78
CA VAL A 187 12.15 0.61 -26.40
C VAL A 187 11.24 1.48 -27.28
N GLY A 188 11.26 2.81 -27.08
CA GLY A 188 10.32 3.74 -27.72
C GLY A 188 8.99 3.86 -26.98
N ASN A 189 8.25 4.94 -27.32
CA ASN A 189 6.94 5.21 -26.75
C ASN A 189 5.85 4.86 -27.77
N HIS A 190 5.21 3.72 -27.60
CA HIS A 190 4.07 3.31 -28.42
C HIS A 190 2.76 3.64 -27.67
N ARG A 191 1.79 4.19 -28.38
CA ARG A 191 0.43 4.37 -27.90
C ARG A 191 -0.46 3.34 -28.58
N TYR A 192 -1.09 2.51 -27.80
CA TYR A 192 -2.01 1.50 -28.32
C TYR A 192 -3.40 2.11 -28.55
N THR A 193 -3.99 1.82 -29.71
CA THR A 193 -5.35 2.28 -30.08
C THR A 193 -6.27 1.10 -30.42
N SER A 194 -5.84 -0.13 -30.16
CA SER A 194 -6.60 -1.35 -30.48
C SER A 194 -7.71 -1.61 -29.46
N GLN A 195 -8.86 -2.11 -29.95
CA GLN A 195 -9.92 -2.63 -29.09
C GLN A 195 -9.41 -3.82 -28.28
N GLY A 196 -9.74 -3.86 -26.98
CA GLY A 196 -9.30 -4.94 -26.08
C GLY A 196 -8.04 -4.62 -25.25
N PHE A 197 -7.37 -3.48 -25.52
CA PHE A 197 -6.17 -3.04 -24.81
C PHE A 197 -6.34 -1.67 -24.14
N THR A 198 -5.64 -1.46 -23.04
CA THR A 198 -5.51 -0.14 -22.41
C THR A 198 -4.67 0.78 -23.28
N SER A 199 -4.72 2.10 -23.05
CA SER A 199 -3.88 3.07 -23.78
C SER A 199 -2.37 2.87 -23.61
N SER A 200 -1.95 2.03 -22.67
CA SER A 200 -0.55 1.63 -22.42
C SER A 200 -0.21 0.23 -22.95
N GLY A 201 -1.16 -0.46 -23.61
CA GLY A 201 -0.92 -1.73 -24.27
C GLY A 201 -1.14 -2.98 -23.41
N TYR A 202 -1.80 -2.85 -22.27
CA TYR A 202 -2.18 -4.00 -21.44
C TYR A 202 -3.54 -4.54 -21.89
N GLU A 203 -3.65 -5.85 -22.11
CA GLU A 203 -4.89 -6.51 -22.47
C GLU A 203 -5.90 -6.45 -21.31
N TYR A 204 -7.14 -6.04 -21.56
CA TYR A 204 -8.18 -5.96 -20.53
C TYR A 204 -8.42 -7.29 -19.81
N ARG A 205 -8.40 -8.41 -20.54
CA ARG A 205 -8.58 -9.75 -19.93
C ARG A 205 -7.54 -10.04 -18.85
N THR A 206 -6.28 -9.71 -19.10
CA THR A 206 -5.20 -9.96 -18.15
C THR A 206 -5.25 -9.05 -16.93
N THR A 207 -5.84 -7.83 -17.07
CA THR A 207 -6.02 -6.91 -15.93
C THR A 207 -7.06 -7.39 -14.92
N PHE A 208 -7.97 -8.31 -15.31
CA PHE A 208 -8.92 -8.92 -14.38
C PHE A 208 -8.24 -9.90 -13.39
N VAL A 209 -7.07 -10.45 -13.72
CA VAL A 209 -6.39 -11.43 -12.85
C VAL A 209 -6.01 -10.78 -11.51
N PRO A 210 -5.30 -9.64 -11.44
CA PRO A 210 -5.03 -8.98 -10.15
C PRO A 210 -6.30 -8.55 -9.41
N LEU A 211 -7.34 -8.12 -10.12
CA LEU A 211 -8.62 -7.76 -9.50
C LEU A 211 -9.30 -8.97 -8.85
N LEU A 212 -9.34 -10.09 -9.54
CA LEU A 212 -9.90 -11.33 -9.00
C LEU A 212 -9.10 -11.80 -7.77
N VAL A 213 -7.77 -11.79 -7.86
CA VAL A 213 -6.89 -12.17 -6.74
C VAL A 213 -7.12 -11.24 -5.54
N LEU A 214 -7.29 -9.94 -5.78
CA LEU A 214 -7.57 -8.97 -4.72
C LEU A 214 -8.90 -9.28 -4.01
N ILE A 215 -9.97 -9.54 -4.78
CA ILE A 215 -11.28 -9.92 -4.25
C ILE A 215 -11.16 -11.23 -3.44
N LEU A 216 -10.51 -12.25 -4.00
CA LEU A 216 -10.34 -13.54 -3.32
C LEU A 216 -9.51 -13.42 -2.03
N THR A 217 -8.50 -12.54 -2.01
CA THR A 217 -7.71 -12.26 -0.80
C THR A 217 -8.57 -11.61 0.30
N VAL A 218 -9.43 -10.65 -0.07
CA VAL A 218 -10.37 -10.05 0.90
C VAL A 218 -11.39 -11.07 1.39
N VAL A 219 -11.97 -11.88 0.48
CA VAL A 219 -12.90 -12.96 0.84
C VAL A 219 -12.22 -13.96 1.78
N TYR A 220 -10.99 -14.35 1.50
CA TYR A 220 -10.20 -15.20 2.40
C TYR A 220 -10.04 -14.57 3.79
N ALA A 221 -9.69 -13.29 3.87
CA ALA A 221 -9.52 -12.60 5.15
C ALA A 221 -10.83 -12.54 5.97
N LEU A 222 -11.98 -12.41 5.29
CA LEU A 222 -13.30 -12.42 5.94
C LEU A 222 -13.73 -13.82 6.38
N LEU A 223 -13.44 -14.86 5.61
CA LEU A 223 -13.89 -16.22 5.92
C LEU A 223 -12.98 -16.96 6.90
N ARG A 224 -11.68 -16.69 6.87
CA ARG A 224 -10.68 -17.41 7.70
C ARG A 224 -11.00 -17.43 9.20
N PRO A 225 -11.43 -16.31 9.83
CA PRO A 225 -11.81 -16.30 11.24
C PRO A 225 -13.08 -17.12 11.56
N LEU A 226 -13.92 -17.43 10.57
CA LEU A 226 -15.14 -18.22 10.74
C LEU A 226 -14.86 -19.74 10.70
N LEU A 227 -13.68 -20.13 10.25
CA LEU A 227 -13.29 -21.53 10.08
C LEU A 227 -12.47 -22.08 11.27
N GLY A 228 -12.26 -21.26 12.30
CA GLY A 228 -11.59 -21.63 13.56
C GLY A 228 -10.10 -21.30 13.54
#